data_28809c08cb494c12dcf86f628cc7cd7f
#
_entry.id   28809c08cb494c12dcf86f628cc7cd7f
#
_cell.length_a   1.000
_cell.length_b   1.000
_cell.length_c   1.000
_cell.angle_alpha   90.00
_cell.angle_beta   90.00
_cell.angle_gamma   90.00
#
_symmetry.space_group_name_H-M   'P 1'
#
loop_
_entity.id
_entity.type
_entity.pdbx_description
1 polymer ?
#
loop_
_entity_poly.entity_id
_entity_poly.type
_entity_poly.pdbx_seq_one_letter_code
_entity_poly.pdbx_strand_id
1 'polypeptide(L)'
;FVRGVVDSPDLSLNISRELLQHDRQLKVIAANLEKKIKSELGKLLKDDREGYEKFWKNFGRQIKYGVVSEYGAHKELLQVLFYSSTEKKPVTLAEYVSRMKEDQKFIYYAAGESLEKIDKLPQTEGLRESGTEILYFTEEVDEFCAQILHTFQDKEFRSVLDQEIEEGAEKKAEEAADAHKAVFDFVKETLGDQVKEVKASARLKSHPVCLTAGEGL
;
A
#
# COMPACT_ATOMS: atom_id res chain seq x y z
N PHE A 1 -10.44 12.64 15.68
CA PHE A 1 -9.19 13.26 16.17
C PHE A 1 -9.26 14.79 16.23
N VAL A 2 -10.12 15.42 15.47
CA VAL A 2 -10.35 16.87 15.53
C VAL A 2 -11.53 17.17 16.44
N ARG A 3 -11.38 18.14 17.33
CA ARG A 3 -12.44 18.68 18.17
C ARG A 3 -12.49 20.19 18.01
N GLY A 4 -13.68 20.75 17.97
CA GLY A 4 -13.84 22.19 17.83
C GLY A 4 -15.30 22.60 17.82
N VAL A 5 -15.51 23.90 17.77
CA VAL A 5 -16.82 24.54 17.64
C VAL A 5 -16.74 25.47 16.44
N VAL A 6 -17.78 25.48 15.62
CA VAL A 6 -17.95 26.47 14.56
C VAL A 6 -19.09 27.42 14.99
N ASP A 7 -18.78 28.69 15.08
CA ASP A 7 -19.74 29.73 15.30
C ASP A 7 -19.90 30.57 14.03
N SER A 8 -21.13 30.80 13.59
CA SER A 8 -21.42 31.59 12.40
C SER A 8 -22.75 32.35 12.61
N PRO A 9 -22.76 33.69 12.46
CA PRO A 9 -23.96 34.48 12.56
C PRO A 9 -24.97 34.20 11.43
N ASP A 10 -24.50 33.56 10.35
CA ASP A 10 -25.31 33.27 9.17
C ASP A 10 -26.04 31.91 9.27
N LEU A 11 -25.75 31.12 10.31
CA LEU A 11 -26.45 29.85 10.56
C LEU A 11 -27.78 30.17 11.24
N SER A 12 -28.90 29.94 10.54
CA SER A 12 -30.22 30.04 11.14
C SER A 12 -30.38 29.01 12.27
N LEU A 13 -30.80 29.49 13.44
CA LEU A 13 -31.19 28.64 14.57
C LEU A 13 -32.42 27.83 14.16
N ASN A 14 -32.22 26.61 13.74
CA ASN A 14 -33.30 25.70 13.42
C ASN A 14 -33.58 24.79 14.63
N ILE A 15 -34.84 24.81 15.08
CA ILE A 15 -35.28 24.11 16.30
C ILE A 15 -35.21 22.59 16.16
N SER A 16 -35.18 22.07 14.92
CA SER A 16 -35.03 20.63 14.67
C SER A 16 -33.61 20.31 14.16
N ARG A 17 -32.89 19.48 14.89
CA ARG A 17 -31.53 19.03 14.55
C ARG A 17 -31.40 18.36 13.18
N GLU A 18 -32.48 17.83 12.63
CA GLU A 18 -32.49 17.10 11.34
C GLU A 18 -32.36 18.00 10.12
N LEU A 19 -32.76 19.28 10.19
CA LEU A 19 -32.73 20.19 9.07
C LEU A 19 -31.36 20.83 8.81
N LEU A 20 -30.44 20.78 9.77
CA LEU A 20 -29.07 21.33 9.63
C LEU A 20 -28.22 20.51 8.64
N GLN A 21 -28.54 19.23 8.44
CA GLN A 21 -27.72 18.35 7.58
C GLN A 21 -27.79 18.71 6.08
N HIS A 22 -28.80 19.44 5.65
CA HIS A 22 -29.03 19.82 4.23
C HIS A 22 -28.72 21.30 3.92
N ASP A 23 -28.25 22.05 4.89
CA ASP A 23 -27.92 23.46 4.67
C ASP A 23 -26.68 23.58 3.77
N ARG A 24 -26.81 24.38 2.69
CA ARG A 24 -25.70 24.68 1.77
C ARG A 24 -24.50 25.30 2.51
N GLN A 25 -24.76 26.12 3.52
CA GLN A 25 -23.71 26.77 4.33
C GLN A 25 -22.91 25.72 5.13
N LEU A 26 -23.56 24.72 5.71
CA LEU A 26 -22.89 23.64 6.43
C LEU A 26 -21.98 22.84 5.50
N LYS A 27 -22.40 22.58 4.26
CA LYS A 27 -21.55 21.92 3.26
C LYS A 27 -20.30 22.74 2.95
N VAL A 28 -20.44 24.04 2.79
CA VAL A 28 -19.31 24.95 2.56
C VAL A 28 -18.37 24.99 3.77
N ILE A 29 -18.92 25.05 4.99
CA ILE A 29 -18.14 25.02 6.22
C ILE A 29 -17.39 23.69 6.34
N ALA A 30 -18.06 22.55 6.11
CA ALA A 30 -17.45 21.24 6.16
C ALA A 30 -16.28 21.11 5.17
N ALA A 31 -16.47 21.52 3.91
CA ALA A 31 -15.42 21.50 2.89
C ALA A 31 -14.21 22.38 3.26
N ASN A 32 -14.46 23.57 3.83
CA ASN A 32 -13.38 24.46 4.27
C ASN A 32 -12.62 23.89 5.50
N LEU A 33 -13.34 23.31 6.45
CA LEU A 33 -12.73 22.64 7.61
C LEU A 33 -11.88 21.46 7.15
N GLU A 34 -12.41 20.65 6.27
CA GLU A 34 -11.67 19.52 5.69
C GLU A 34 -10.38 19.99 5.01
N LYS A 35 -10.46 20.97 4.13
CA LYS A 35 -9.30 21.58 3.47
C LYS A 35 -8.28 22.14 4.48
N LYS A 36 -8.75 22.76 5.57
CA LYS A 36 -7.88 23.27 6.62
C LYS A 36 -7.18 22.14 7.38
N ILE A 37 -7.92 21.10 7.77
CA ILE A 37 -7.36 19.91 8.44
C ILE A 37 -6.28 19.26 7.57
N LYS A 38 -6.56 19.07 6.28
CA LYS A 38 -5.60 18.56 5.29
C LYS A 38 -4.30 19.38 5.31
N SER A 39 -4.44 20.70 5.19
CA SER A 39 -3.30 21.62 5.20
C SER A 39 -2.49 21.54 6.48
N GLU A 40 -3.14 21.47 7.65
CA GLU A 40 -2.45 21.40 8.93
C GLU A 40 -1.76 20.04 9.14
N LEU A 41 -2.37 18.93 8.69
CA LEU A 41 -1.70 17.62 8.70
C LEU A 41 -0.49 17.58 7.78
N GLY A 42 -0.58 18.21 6.60
CA GLY A 42 0.58 18.33 5.71
C GLY A 42 1.71 19.18 6.29
N LYS A 43 1.37 20.27 7.02
CA LYS A 43 2.38 21.06 7.75
C LYS A 43 2.99 20.24 8.89
N LEU A 44 2.17 19.56 9.69
CA LEU A 44 2.65 18.73 10.78
C LEU A 44 3.65 17.68 10.28
N LEU A 45 3.35 17.01 9.15
CA LEU A 45 4.27 16.06 8.54
C LEU A 45 5.62 16.69 8.15
N LYS A 46 5.57 17.93 7.63
CA LYS A 46 6.76 18.64 7.14
C LYS A 46 7.59 19.25 8.27
N ASP A 47 6.91 19.87 9.24
CA ASP A 47 7.54 20.72 10.24
C ASP A 47 7.81 19.97 11.57
N ASP A 48 7.01 18.92 11.86
CA ASP A 48 7.13 18.06 13.05
C ASP A 48 6.83 16.60 12.71
N ARG A 49 7.81 15.93 12.14
CA ARG A 49 7.72 14.54 11.73
C ARG A 49 7.36 13.60 12.89
N GLU A 50 7.95 13.80 14.05
CA GLU A 50 7.65 12.96 15.22
C GLU A 50 6.21 13.14 15.71
N GLY A 51 5.71 14.38 15.70
CA GLY A 51 4.32 14.68 16.01
C GLY A 51 3.37 14.02 15.02
N TYR A 52 3.71 14.04 13.73
CA TYR A 52 2.92 13.36 12.70
C TYR A 52 2.92 11.84 12.87
N GLU A 53 4.05 11.21 13.18
CA GLU A 53 4.14 9.77 13.42
C GLU A 53 3.34 9.33 14.66
N LYS A 54 3.35 10.14 15.73
CA LYS A 54 2.49 9.92 16.91
C LYS A 54 1.01 10.03 16.56
N PHE A 55 0.64 11.02 15.76
CA PHE A 55 -0.71 11.18 15.23
C PHE A 55 -1.10 9.98 14.38
N TRP A 56 -0.23 9.57 13.44
CA TRP A 56 -0.44 8.45 12.55
C TRP A 56 -0.62 7.13 13.29
N LYS A 57 0.19 6.87 14.30
CA LYS A 57 0.07 5.68 15.15
C LYS A 57 -1.31 5.52 15.79
N ASN A 58 -1.96 6.63 16.12
CA ASN A 58 -3.26 6.62 16.80
C ASN A 58 -4.45 6.67 15.83
N PHE A 59 -4.31 7.31 14.67
CA PHE A 59 -5.41 7.63 13.77
C PHE A 59 -5.20 7.21 12.32
N GLY A 60 -4.03 6.71 11.96
CA GLY A 60 -3.68 6.33 10.60
C GLY A 60 -4.63 5.29 10.01
N ARG A 61 -4.99 4.29 10.81
CA ARG A 61 -5.95 3.24 10.40
C ARG A 61 -7.31 3.83 10.02
N GLN A 62 -7.84 4.76 10.83
CA GLN A 62 -9.12 5.41 10.54
C GLN A 62 -9.05 6.27 9.28
N ILE A 63 -7.91 6.91 9.04
CA ILE A 63 -7.69 7.69 7.82
C ILE A 63 -7.65 6.78 6.60
N LYS A 64 -6.95 5.65 6.67
CA LYS A 64 -6.92 4.63 5.60
C LYS A 64 -8.34 4.12 5.28
N TYR A 65 -9.12 3.77 6.31
CA TYR A 65 -10.51 3.36 6.12
C TYR A 65 -11.36 4.46 5.49
N GLY A 66 -11.17 5.72 5.89
CA GLY A 66 -11.87 6.86 5.28
C GLY A 66 -11.63 6.97 3.79
N VAL A 67 -10.39 6.73 3.35
CA VAL A 67 -10.06 6.74 1.92
C VAL A 67 -10.70 5.60 1.16
N VAL A 68 -10.65 4.39 1.72
CA VAL A 68 -11.25 3.21 1.10
C VAL A 68 -12.77 3.36 1.01
N SER A 69 -13.44 3.80 2.09
CA SER A 69 -14.90 3.93 2.14
C SER A 69 -15.47 4.98 1.18
N GLU A 70 -14.70 6.01 0.87
CA GLU A 70 -15.09 7.09 -0.05
C GLU A 70 -14.55 6.90 -1.47
N TYR A 71 -14.16 5.69 -1.85
CA TYR A 71 -13.63 5.35 -3.17
C TYR A 71 -12.50 6.29 -3.65
N GLY A 72 -11.69 6.73 -2.71
CA GLY A 72 -10.55 7.59 -3.02
C GLY A 72 -10.91 9.05 -3.34
N ALA A 73 -12.11 9.51 -2.99
CA ALA A 73 -12.51 10.92 -3.15
C ALA A 73 -11.55 11.89 -2.45
N HIS A 74 -10.81 11.40 -1.46
CA HIS A 74 -9.84 12.16 -0.67
C HIS A 74 -8.40 11.63 -0.81
N LYS A 75 -8.04 11.06 -1.95
CA LYS A 75 -6.69 10.53 -2.23
C LYS A 75 -5.57 11.52 -1.86
N GLU A 76 -5.80 12.80 -2.09
CA GLU A 76 -4.84 13.86 -1.80
C GLU A 76 -4.57 14.06 -0.29
N LEU A 77 -5.45 13.53 0.58
CA LEU A 77 -5.29 13.60 2.02
C LEU A 77 -4.18 12.70 2.55
N LEU A 78 -3.80 11.72 1.74
CA LEU A 78 -3.03 10.61 2.22
C LEU A 78 -1.55 10.88 2.10
N GLN A 79 -1.07 11.59 3.06
CA GLN A 79 0.31 11.40 3.52
C GLN A 79 0.39 10.08 4.31
N VAL A 80 -0.12 8.99 3.68
CA VAL A 80 -0.14 7.66 4.30
C VAL A 80 1.30 7.24 4.59
N LEU A 81 1.52 6.75 5.80
CA LEU A 81 2.79 6.17 6.16
C LEU A 81 2.71 4.65 6.02
N PHE A 82 3.66 4.09 5.28
CA PHE A 82 3.90 2.67 5.20
C PHE A 82 5.30 2.35 5.72
N TYR A 83 5.50 1.16 6.26
CA TYR A 83 6.81 0.77 6.74
C TYR A 83 7.74 0.46 5.56
N SER A 84 8.92 1.04 5.54
CA SER A 84 9.95 0.81 4.51
C SER A 84 10.89 -0.31 4.90
N SER A 85 11.13 -1.24 3.98
CA SER A 85 12.10 -2.33 4.15
C SER A 85 13.54 -1.84 4.26
N THR A 86 13.87 -0.75 3.58
CA THR A 86 15.21 -0.16 3.52
C THR A 86 15.44 0.81 4.66
N GLU A 87 14.52 1.76 4.85
CA GLU A 87 14.63 2.80 5.88
C GLU A 87 14.36 2.28 7.30
N LYS A 88 13.73 1.10 7.43
CA LYS A 88 13.32 0.47 8.70
C LYS A 88 12.46 1.38 9.58
N LYS A 89 11.65 2.22 8.96
CA LYS A 89 10.74 3.19 9.60
C LYS A 89 9.54 3.48 8.69
N PRO A 90 8.49 4.12 9.22
CA PRO A 90 7.38 4.60 8.39
C PRO A 90 7.82 5.72 7.44
N VAL A 91 7.44 5.61 6.18
CA VAL A 91 7.75 6.58 5.11
C VAL A 91 6.48 6.96 4.35
N THR A 92 6.48 8.12 3.73
CA THR A 92 5.42 8.52 2.79
C THR A 92 5.68 7.94 1.41
N LEU A 93 4.65 7.88 0.57
CA LEU A 93 4.82 7.49 -0.83
C LEU A 93 5.75 8.44 -1.60
N ALA A 94 5.72 9.75 -1.29
CA ALA A 94 6.62 10.72 -1.89
C ALA A 94 8.09 10.46 -1.53
N GLU A 95 8.37 10.10 -0.27
CA GLU A 95 9.71 9.71 0.17
C GLU A 95 10.17 8.42 -0.52
N TYR A 96 9.28 7.43 -0.66
CA TYR A 96 9.57 6.20 -1.40
C TYR A 96 9.94 6.51 -2.85
N VAL A 97 9.08 7.23 -3.58
CA VAL A 97 9.30 7.55 -5.01
C VAL A 97 10.57 8.37 -5.21
N SER A 98 10.91 9.28 -4.29
CA SER A 98 12.16 10.05 -4.36
C SER A 98 13.44 9.21 -4.28
N ARG A 99 13.35 7.99 -3.76
CA ARG A 99 14.48 7.03 -3.65
C ARG A 99 14.44 5.91 -4.69
N MET A 100 13.38 5.86 -5.51
CA MET A 100 13.27 4.86 -6.57
C MET A 100 14.43 4.99 -7.56
N LYS A 101 14.85 3.87 -8.12
CA LYS A 101 15.80 3.85 -9.23
C LYS A 101 15.14 4.44 -10.49
N GLU A 102 15.94 5.01 -11.39
CA GLU A 102 15.42 5.64 -12.61
C GLU A 102 14.62 4.67 -13.50
N ASP A 103 15.04 3.41 -13.56
CA ASP A 103 14.42 2.33 -14.32
C ASP A 103 13.27 1.63 -13.60
N GLN A 104 13.06 1.91 -12.31
CA GLN A 104 12.01 1.30 -11.52
C GLN A 104 10.63 1.82 -11.93
N LYS A 105 9.75 0.92 -12.37
CA LYS A 105 8.39 1.25 -12.84
C LYS A 105 7.35 1.20 -11.72
N PHE A 106 7.54 0.36 -10.71
CA PHE A 106 6.52 0.01 -9.73
C PHE A 106 6.90 0.39 -8.30
N ILE A 107 5.88 0.72 -7.52
CA ILE A 107 5.94 0.81 -6.06
C ILE A 107 5.69 -0.59 -5.52
N TYR A 108 6.73 -1.28 -5.06
CA TYR A 108 6.61 -2.64 -4.55
C TYR A 108 6.10 -2.67 -3.13
N TYR A 109 5.17 -3.58 -2.86
CA TYR A 109 4.69 -3.84 -1.51
C TYR A 109 4.59 -5.34 -1.21
N ALA A 110 4.71 -5.67 0.07
CA ALA A 110 4.49 -7.01 0.61
C ALA A 110 3.55 -6.92 1.81
N ALA A 111 2.51 -7.74 1.83
CA ALA A 111 1.53 -7.80 2.91
C ALA A 111 1.78 -9.00 3.83
N GLY A 112 1.50 -8.83 5.11
CA GLY A 112 1.60 -9.91 6.09
C GLY A 112 1.29 -9.46 7.51
N GLU A 113 1.14 -10.41 8.42
CA GLU A 113 0.69 -10.18 9.80
C GLU A 113 1.68 -9.35 10.64
N SER A 114 2.97 -9.36 10.29
CA SER A 114 4.00 -8.60 11.02
C SER A 114 5.19 -8.28 10.12
N LEU A 115 5.93 -7.23 10.48
CA LEU A 115 7.16 -6.84 9.80
C LEU A 115 8.17 -8.00 9.70
N GLU A 116 8.29 -8.79 10.75
CA GLU A 116 9.22 -9.92 10.82
C GLU A 116 8.82 -11.06 9.86
N LYS A 117 7.51 -11.33 9.70
CA LYS A 117 7.00 -12.32 8.76
C LYS A 117 7.21 -11.85 7.33
N ILE A 118 6.91 -10.58 7.04
CA ILE A 118 7.11 -10.00 5.70
C ILE A 118 8.59 -10.01 5.31
N ASP A 119 9.48 -9.65 6.24
CA ASP A 119 10.93 -9.60 6.00
C ASP A 119 11.52 -10.98 5.62
N LYS A 120 10.85 -12.06 6.01
CA LYS A 120 11.24 -13.46 5.71
C LYS A 120 10.55 -14.06 4.49
N LEU A 121 9.72 -13.28 3.78
CA LEU A 121 9.05 -13.79 2.58
C LEU A 121 10.08 -14.09 1.47
N PRO A 122 10.12 -15.31 0.96
CA PRO A 122 11.05 -15.68 -0.13
C PRO A 122 10.88 -14.79 -1.38
N GLN A 123 9.65 -14.34 -1.64
CA GLN A 123 9.31 -13.51 -2.78
C GLN A 123 9.99 -12.13 -2.74
N THR A 124 10.46 -11.68 -1.57
CA THR A 124 11.17 -10.39 -1.42
C THR A 124 12.66 -10.48 -1.71
N GLU A 125 13.25 -11.68 -1.78
CA GLU A 125 14.71 -11.89 -1.87
C GLU A 125 15.34 -11.16 -3.07
N GLY A 126 14.83 -11.37 -4.28
CA GLY A 126 15.39 -10.77 -5.48
C GLY A 126 15.36 -9.23 -5.47
N LEU A 127 14.24 -8.66 -5.00
CA LEU A 127 14.11 -7.20 -4.86
C LEU A 127 15.06 -6.64 -3.79
N ARG A 128 15.20 -7.32 -2.66
CA ARG A 128 16.10 -6.91 -1.57
C ARG A 128 17.58 -6.98 -1.99
N GLU A 129 17.99 -8.04 -2.68
CA GLU A 129 19.35 -8.16 -3.21
C GLU A 129 19.67 -7.08 -4.25
N SER A 130 18.70 -6.73 -5.07
CA SER A 130 18.85 -5.60 -6.00
C SER A 130 18.86 -4.23 -5.31
N GLY A 131 18.63 -4.18 -3.99
CA GLY A 131 18.53 -2.95 -3.21
C GLY A 131 17.23 -2.17 -3.48
N THR A 132 16.19 -2.83 -4.00
CA THR A 132 14.90 -2.21 -4.24
C THR A 132 14.12 -2.12 -2.94
N GLU A 133 13.61 -0.94 -2.62
CA GLU A 133 12.78 -0.69 -1.45
C GLU A 133 11.41 -1.36 -1.61
N ILE A 134 10.90 -1.97 -0.53
CA ILE A 134 9.58 -2.61 -0.48
C ILE A 134 8.80 -1.98 0.67
N LEU A 135 7.55 -1.60 0.43
CA LEU A 135 6.63 -1.17 1.48
C LEU A 135 6.02 -2.40 2.17
N TYR A 136 6.03 -2.42 3.49
CA TYR A 136 5.44 -3.50 4.28
C TYR A 136 4.05 -3.09 4.75
N PHE A 137 3.06 -3.85 4.33
CA PHE A 137 1.65 -3.70 4.66
C PHE A 137 1.30 -4.65 5.79
N THR A 138 1.08 -4.11 6.97
CA THR A 138 0.77 -4.89 8.18
C THR A 138 -0.69 -4.77 8.62
N GLU A 139 -1.46 -3.91 7.98
CA GLU A 139 -2.88 -3.73 8.23
C GLU A 139 -3.67 -4.18 6.99
N GLU A 140 -4.78 -4.90 7.20
CA GLU A 140 -5.63 -5.39 6.11
C GLU A 140 -6.09 -4.26 5.15
N VAL A 141 -6.27 -3.05 5.67
CA VAL A 141 -6.68 -1.88 4.88
C VAL A 141 -5.58 -1.36 3.94
N ASP A 142 -4.32 -1.76 4.13
CA ASP A 142 -3.19 -1.26 3.33
C ASP A 142 -3.29 -1.68 1.87
N GLU A 143 -3.65 -2.94 1.62
CA GLU A 143 -3.83 -3.43 0.26
C GLU A 143 -5.01 -2.76 -0.44
N PHE A 144 -6.12 -2.54 0.28
CA PHE A 144 -7.25 -1.77 -0.25
C PHE A 144 -6.86 -0.33 -0.56
N CYS A 145 -6.03 0.30 0.27
CA CYS A 145 -5.50 1.63 -0.02
C CYS A 145 -4.67 1.63 -1.31
N ALA A 146 -3.80 0.65 -1.52
CA ALA A 146 -3.00 0.53 -2.73
C ALA A 146 -3.87 0.33 -3.97
N GLN A 147 -4.91 -0.51 -3.90
CA GLN A 147 -5.88 -0.72 -4.98
C GLN A 147 -6.66 0.56 -5.32
N ILE A 148 -7.13 1.31 -4.32
CA ILE A 148 -7.86 2.57 -4.52
C ILE A 148 -6.95 3.67 -5.06
N LEU A 149 -5.71 3.77 -4.58
CA LEU A 149 -4.72 4.70 -5.09
C LEU A 149 -4.30 4.36 -6.52
N HIS A 150 -4.19 3.08 -6.84
CA HIS A 150 -3.77 2.49 -8.10
C HIS A 150 -2.38 2.98 -8.55
N THR A 151 -2.17 4.28 -8.63
CA THR A 151 -0.91 4.92 -8.99
C THR A 151 -0.56 6.07 -8.05
N PHE A 152 0.73 6.32 -7.89
CA PHE A 152 1.24 7.52 -7.22
C PHE A 152 2.41 8.09 -8.03
N GLN A 153 2.32 9.35 -8.49
CA GLN A 153 3.30 10.00 -9.37
C GLN A 153 3.69 9.12 -10.57
N ASP A 154 2.67 8.63 -11.29
CA ASP A 154 2.78 7.76 -12.48
C ASP A 154 3.46 6.39 -12.23
N LYS A 155 3.63 6.00 -10.97
CA LYS A 155 4.13 4.69 -10.57
C LYS A 155 2.98 3.84 -10.05
N GLU A 156 2.82 2.63 -10.59
CA GLU A 156 1.79 1.68 -10.16
C GLU A 156 2.24 0.90 -8.93
N PHE A 157 1.27 0.51 -8.10
CA PHE A 157 1.53 -0.43 -7.00
C PHE A 157 1.62 -1.86 -7.53
N ARG A 158 2.62 -2.61 -7.04
CA ARG A 158 2.82 -4.01 -7.42
C ARG A 158 3.10 -4.86 -6.18
N SER A 159 2.31 -5.92 -6.02
CA SER A 159 2.57 -6.89 -4.96
C SER A 159 3.81 -7.73 -5.28
N VAL A 160 4.61 -8.04 -4.27
CA VAL A 160 5.71 -9.02 -4.43
C VAL A 160 5.21 -10.43 -4.75
N LEU A 161 3.91 -10.69 -4.56
CA LEU A 161 3.27 -11.96 -4.92
C LEU A 161 2.89 -12.02 -6.40
N ASP A 162 2.82 -10.88 -7.10
CA ASP A 162 2.48 -10.83 -8.52
C ASP A 162 3.55 -11.51 -9.37
N GLN A 163 3.12 -12.23 -10.41
CA GLN A 163 4.02 -13.04 -11.23
C GLN A 163 4.94 -12.20 -12.13
N GLU A 164 4.52 -11.01 -12.52
CA GLU A 164 5.18 -10.16 -13.53
C GLU A 164 6.23 -9.19 -12.95
N ILE A 165 7.01 -9.58 -11.93
CA ILE A 165 7.93 -8.61 -11.30
C ILE A 165 9.19 -8.31 -12.13
N GLU A 166 9.61 -9.19 -13.07
CA GLU A 166 10.84 -8.98 -13.85
C GLU A 166 10.64 -9.25 -15.34
N GLU A 167 10.64 -8.20 -16.16
CA GLU A 167 10.87 -8.32 -17.60
C GLU A 167 12.29 -8.88 -17.84
N GLY A 168 12.38 -10.08 -18.35
CA GLY A 168 13.65 -10.77 -18.66
C GLY A 168 14.01 -11.92 -17.74
N ALA A 169 13.37 -12.08 -16.58
CA ALA A 169 13.49 -13.29 -15.76
C ALA A 169 12.77 -14.49 -16.40
N GLU A 170 11.76 -14.23 -17.23
CA GLU A 170 11.00 -15.26 -17.94
C GLU A 170 11.89 -16.17 -18.80
N LYS A 171 12.83 -15.63 -19.58
CA LYS A 171 13.73 -16.44 -20.43
C LYS A 171 14.63 -17.38 -19.62
N LYS A 172 15.16 -16.92 -18.49
CA LYS A 172 15.97 -17.76 -17.61
C LYS A 172 15.13 -18.80 -16.89
N ALA A 173 13.88 -18.45 -16.56
CA ALA A 173 12.94 -19.39 -15.96
C ALA A 173 12.49 -20.46 -16.96
N GLU A 174 12.26 -20.10 -18.23
CA GLU A 174 11.92 -21.05 -19.31
C GLU A 174 13.06 -22.04 -19.60
N GLU A 175 14.30 -21.55 -19.71
CA GLU A 175 15.48 -22.42 -19.90
C GLU A 175 15.66 -23.39 -18.71
N ALA A 176 15.42 -22.92 -17.47
CA ALA A 176 15.45 -23.78 -16.30
C ALA A 176 14.25 -24.75 -16.22
N ALA A 177 13.09 -24.35 -16.73
CA ALA A 177 11.90 -25.19 -16.78
C ALA A 177 12.10 -26.40 -17.67
N ASP A 178 12.69 -26.23 -18.86
CA ASP A 178 12.99 -27.31 -19.78
C ASP A 178 14.01 -28.30 -19.18
N ALA A 179 15.04 -27.81 -18.49
CA ALA A 179 16.06 -28.63 -17.86
C ALA A 179 15.55 -29.49 -16.68
N HIS A 180 14.48 -29.00 -16.00
CA HIS A 180 13.96 -29.63 -14.77
C HIS A 180 12.50 -30.07 -14.88
N LYS A 181 11.97 -30.21 -16.07
CA LYS A 181 10.56 -30.54 -16.33
C LYS A 181 10.06 -31.75 -15.53
N ALA A 182 10.86 -32.84 -15.49
CA ALA A 182 10.48 -34.04 -14.76
C ALA A 182 10.28 -33.81 -13.24
N VAL A 183 11.04 -32.88 -12.66
CA VAL A 183 10.89 -32.49 -11.24
C VAL A 183 9.60 -31.70 -11.03
N PHE A 184 9.31 -30.78 -11.91
CA PHE A 184 8.08 -29.95 -11.82
C PHE A 184 6.83 -30.81 -12.02
N ASP A 185 6.84 -31.73 -12.99
CA ASP A 185 5.75 -32.67 -13.23
C ASP A 185 5.52 -33.57 -12.00
N PHE A 186 6.58 -34.11 -11.39
CA PHE A 186 6.49 -34.90 -10.17
C PHE A 186 5.90 -34.10 -9.00
N VAL A 187 6.35 -32.85 -8.79
CA VAL A 187 5.83 -31.99 -7.72
C VAL A 187 4.36 -31.65 -7.97
N LYS A 188 3.97 -31.34 -9.22
CA LYS A 188 2.58 -31.08 -9.59
C LYS A 188 1.69 -32.30 -9.37
N GLU A 189 2.13 -33.48 -9.76
CA GLU A 189 1.39 -34.73 -9.53
C GLU A 189 1.23 -35.05 -8.03
N THR A 190 2.28 -34.79 -7.23
CA THR A 190 2.26 -35.01 -5.79
C THR A 190 1.33 -34.07 -5.05
N LEU A 191 1.31 -32.80 -5.43
CA LEU A 191 0.47 -31.76 -4.80
C LEU A 191 -0.96 -31.72 -5.38
N GLY A 192 -1.18 -32.26 -6.57
CA GLY A 192 -2.51 -32.36 -7.20
C GLY A 192 -3.21 -31.01 -7.32
N ASP A 193 -4.43 -30.97 -6.79
CA ASP A 193 -5.29 -29.76 -6.84
C ASP A 193 -4.91 -28.65 -5.85
N GLN A 194 -3.92 -28.88 -4.98
CA GLN A 194 -3.46 -27.86 -4.02
C GLN A 194 -2.71 -26.72 -4.71
N VAL A 195 -2.16 -26.95 -5.90
CA VAL A 195 -1.48 -25.94 -6.70
C VAL A 195 -1.99 -25.98 -8.13
N LYS A 196 -2.15 -24.81 -8.75
CA LYS A 196 -2.58 -24.71 -10.15
C LYS A 196 -1.48 -25.15 -11.09
N GLU A 197 -0.25 -24.74 -10.82
CA GLU A 197 0.91 -24.92 -11.67
C GLU A 197 2.18 -24.98 -10.83
N VAL A 198 3.22 -25.64 -11.33
CA VAL A 198 4.59 -25.61 -10.78
C VAL A 198 5.51 -25.11 -11.87
N LYS A 199 6.28 -24.08 -11.58
CA LYS A 199 7.19 -23.47 -12.56
C LYS A 199 8.51 -23.02 -11.92
N ALA A 200 9.52 -22.81 -12.74
CA ALA A 200 10.79 -22.25 -12.30
C ALA A 200 10.59 -20.79 -11.84
N SER A 201 11.34 -20.39 -10.83
CA SER A 201 11.35 -19.01 -10.33
C SER A 201 12.76 -18.43 -10.43
N ALA A 202 12.88 -17.27 -11.07
CA ALA A 202 14.12 -16.49 -11.08
C ALA A 202 14.30 -15.61 -9.82
N ARG A 203 13.28 -15.55 -8.96
CA ARG A 203 13.25 -14.67 -7.77
C ARG A 203 13.93 -15.29 -6.55
N LEU A 204 13.88 -16.61 -6.45
CA LEU A 204 14.41 -17.33 -5.30
C LEU A 204 15.93 -17.43 -5.37
N LYS A 205 16.57 -17.22 -4.25
CA LYS A 205 18.03 -17.31 -4.09
C LYS A 205 18.40 -18.36 -3.04
N SER A 206 17.95 -18.20 -1.82
CA SER A 206 18.24 -19.11 -0.72
C SER A 206 17.11 -20.11 -0.47
N HIS A 207 15.89 -19.78 -0.83
CA HIS A 207 14.74 -20.68 -0.63
C HIS A 207 14.52 -21.58 -1.85
N PRO A 208 14.27 -22.89 -1.62
CA PRO A 208 14.09 -23.85 -2.72
C PRO A 208 12.74 -23.68 -3.44
N VAL A 209 11.70 -23.19 -2.74
CA VAL A 209 10.34 -23.04 -3.26
C VAL A 209 9.63 -21.85 -2.61
N CYS A 210 8.64 -21.30 -3.30
CA CYS A 210 7.68 -20.37 -2.73
C CYS A 210 6.30 -20.56 -3.38
N LEU A 211 5.26 -20.02 -2.73
CA LEU A 211 3.93 -19.91 -3.32
C LEU A 211 3.75 -18.51 -3.91
N THR A 212 3.10 -18.42 -5.05
CA THR A 212 2.68 -17.16 -5.65
C THR A 212 1.17 -17.18 -5.87
N ALA A 213 0.53 -16.01 -5.88
CA ALA A 213 -0.87 -15.92 -6.23
C ALA A 213 -1.08 -16.27 -7.71
N GLY A 214 -2.12 -17.06 -8.02
CA GLY A 214 -2.54 -17.29 -9.39
C GLY A 214 -3.24 -16.05 -9.96
N GLU A 215 -3.23 -15.89 -11.29
CA GLU A 215 -4.04 -14.87 -11.95
C GLU A 215 -5.52 -15.07 -11.59
N GLY A 216 -6.16 -14.03 -11.03
CA GLY A 216 -7.60 -14.00 -10.78
C GLY A 216 -8.05 -14.11 -9.32
N LEU A 217 -7.25 -13.68 -8.36
CA LEU A 217 -7.71 -13.40 -6.98
C LEU A 217 -7.72 -11.91 -6.73
#